data_fea97d8e55459ba74b14706907c0f10b
#
_entry.id   fea97d8e55459ba74b14706907c0f10b
#
_cell.length_a   1.000
_cell.length_b   1.000
_cell.length_c   1.000
_cell.angle_alpha   90.00
_cell.angle_beta   90.00
_cell.angle_gamma   90.00
#
_symmetry.space_group_name_H-M   'P 1'
#
loop_
_entity.id
_entity.type
_entity.pdbx_description
1 polymer ?
#
loop_
_entity_poly.entity_id
_entity_poly.type
_entity_poly.pdbx_seq_one_letter_code
_entity_poly.pdbx_strand_id
1 'polypeptide(L)'
;MPQCLDMLRPLRERIHGEADQQLRKTREALRLRHPEVIGLREPLVSSGGVPTSTVLEASWVYKEARDLLGRLPAERTVAGKLITLSKALEALVGASRERCGEGLSADDLVPLLTLTLITAPLEDVGFEGFVLDRLLSDVLSSGRESYCACTLNVAVGFLRQVEA
;
A
#
# COMPACT_ATOMS: atom_id res chain seq x y z
N MET A 1 2.03 -8.06 24.01
CA MET A 1 3.12 -7.64 23.15
C MET A 1 2.96 -6.23 22.52
N PRO A 2 2.23 -5.29 23.15
CA PRO A 2 2.15 -3.92 22.62
C PRO A 2 3.49 -3.17 22.65
N GLN A 3 4.40 -3.56 23.53
CA GLN A 3 5.65 -2.85 23.80
C GLN A 3 6.74 -3.03 22.73
N CYS A 4 6.69 -4.08 21.90
CA CYS A 4 7.73 -4.32 20.91
C CYS A 4 7.73 -3.30 19.76
N LEU A 5 6.57 -2.84 19.32
CA LEU A 5 6.49 -1.88 18.21
C LEU A 5 6.94 -0.48 18.62
N ASP A 6 6.66 -0.06 19.86
CA ASP A 6 7.13 1.22 20.39
C ASP A 6 8.66 1.25 20.55
N MET A 7 9.28 0.12 20.85
CA MET A 7 10.74 -0.02 20.91
C MET A 7 11.41 0.04 19.52
N LEU A 8 10.69 -0.29 18.46
CA LEU A 8 11.21 -0.23 17.09
C LEU A 8 11.22 1.19 16.51
N ARG A 9 10.44 2.13 17.09
CA ARG A 9 10.38 3.51 16.60
C ARG A 9 11.74 4.22 16.53
N PRO A 10 12.62 4.14 17.56
CA PRO A 10 13.94 4.76 17.47
C PRO A 10 14.85 4.12 16.41
N LEU A 11 14.61 2.84 16.10
CA LEU A 11 15.35 2.12 15.06
C LEU A 11 14.90 2.50 13.65
N ARG A 12 13.68 3.01 13.50
CA ARG A 12 13.09 3.42 12.23
C ARG A 12 13.99 4.39 11.47
N GLU A 13 14.37 5.48 12.10
CA GLU A 13 15.20 6.51 11.47
C GLU A 13 16.60 6.01 11.13
N ARG A 14 17.16 5.16 11.99
CA ARG A 14 18.51 4.64 11.81
C ARG A 14 18.63 3.58 10.71
N ILE A 15 17.59 2.77 10.51
CA ILE A 15 17.61 1.63 9.58
C ILE A 15 16.93 1.97 8.25
N HIS A 16 15.86 2.75 8.30
CA HIS A 16 15.01 3.01 7.13
C HIS A 16 14.92 4.48 6.72
N GLY A 17 15.49 5.42 7.49
CA GLY A 17 15.30 6.86 7.27
C GLY A 17 15.63 7.31 5.84
N GLU A 18 16.77 6.92 5.30
CA GLU A 18 17.16 7.29 3.93
C GLU A 18 16.29 6.59 2.87
N ALA A 19 16.01 5.31 3.06
CA ALA A 19 15.17 4.53 2.14
C ALA A 19 13.72 5.05 2.12
N ASP A 20 13.15 5.38 3.27
CA ASP A 20 11.82 5.94 3.36
C ASP A 20 11.75 7.38 2.82
N GLN A 21 12.82 8.16 3.00
CA GLN A 21 12.93 9.48 2.40
C GLN A 21 12.96 9.40 0.86
N GLN A 22 13.68 8.44 0.30
CA GLN A 22 13.70 8.21 -1.14
C GLN A 22 12.33 7.75 -1.65
N LEU A 23 11.66 6.84 -0.94
CA LEU A 23 10.30 6.42 -1.27
C LEU A 23 9.30 7.59 -1.25
N ARG A 24 9.42 8.50 -0.29
CA ARG A 24 8.59 9.72 -0.25
C ARG A 24 8.76 10.56 -1.50
N LYS A 25 10.01 10.82 -1.91
CA LYS A 25 10.31 11.58 -3.14
C LYS A 25 9.73 10.91 -4.38
N THR A 26 9.91 9.59 -4.50
CA THR A 26 9.34 8.81 -5.60
C THR A 26 7.81 8.90 -5.63
N ARG A 27 7.17 8.75 -4.47
CA ARG A 27 5.70 8.86 -4.35
C ARG A 27 5.20 10.25 -4.75
N GLU A 28 5.85 11.31 -4.32
CA GLU A 28 5.50 12.69 -4.69
C GLU A 28 5.62 12.92 -6.20
N ALA A 29 6.69 12.46 -6.82
CA ALA A 29 6.88 12.56 -8.25
C ALA A 29 5.84 11.77 -9.06
N LEU A 30 5.44 10.59 -8.57
CA LEU A 30 4.45 9.74 -9.24
C LEU A 30 3.01 10.25 -9.15
N ARG A 31 2.67 11.09 -8.16
CA ARG A 31 1.30 11.61 -7.98
C ARG A 31 0.72 12.28 -9.22
N LEU A 32 1.56 12.99 -9.96
CA LEU A 32 1.16 13.74 -11.15
C LEU A 32 1.39 12.98 -12.47
N ARG A 33 1.89 11.74 -12.39
CA ARG A 33 2.11 10.90 -13.57
C ARG A 33 0.83 10.14 -13.96
N HIS A 34 0.78 9.73 -15.21
CA HIS A 34 -0.32 8.90 -15.70
C HIS A 34 -0.31 7.51 -15.01
N PRO A 35 -1.48 6.95 -14.67
CA PRO A 35 -1.55 5.65 -13.97
C PRO A 35 -0.88 4.48 -14.68
N GLU A 36 -0.72 4.54 -15.99
CA GLU A 36 -0.01 3.50 -16.76
C GLU A 36 1.45 3.31 -16.33
N VAL A 37 2.07 4.35 -15.77
CA VAL A 37 3.47 4.28 -15.25
C VAL A 37 3.62 3.21 -14.18
N ILE A 38 2.55 2.93 -13.43
CA ILE A 38 2.51 1.89 -12.41
C ILE A 38 1.77 0.63 -12.86
N GLY A 39 1.53 0.48 -14.16
CA GLY A 39 0.91 -0.71 -14.74
C GLY A 39 -0.61 -0.78 -14.62
N LEU A 40 -1.28 0.31 -14.27
CA LEU A 40 -2.74 0.35 -14.19
C LEU A 40 -3.37 0.64 -15.54
N ARG A 41 -4.42 -0.12 -15.83
CA ARG A 41 -5.21 -0.03 -17.06
C ARG A 41 -6.59 0.54 -16.76
N GLU A 42 -7.20 1.16 -17.75
CA GLU A 42 -8.64 1.36 -17.73
C GLU A 42 -9.36 -0.01 -17.77
N PRO A 43 -10.48 -0.19 -17.11
CA PRO A 43 -11.32 0.79 -16.42
C PRO A 43 -10.99 1.01 -14.92
N LEU A 44 -9.94 0.42 -14.39
CA LEU A 44 -9.59 0.48 -12.96
C LEU A 44 -9.34 1.93 -12.47
N VAL A 45 -8.91 2.81 -13.36
CA VAL A 45 -8.53 4.19 -13.05
C VAL A 45 -9.52 5.24 -13.53
N SER A 46 -10.59 4.84 -14.22
CA SER A 46 -11.62 5.78 -14.66
C SER A 46 -12.58 6.14 -13.53
N SER A 47 -13.01 7.39 -13.49
CA SER A 47 -14.03 7.88 -12.55
C SER A 47 -15.30 8.27 -13.32
N GLY A 48 -16.42 7.57 -13.04
CA GLY A 48 -17.69 7.84 -13.71
C GLY A 48 -17.64 7.66 -15.23
N GLY A 49 -16.81 6.74 -15.74
CA GLY A 49 -16.61 6.50 -17.17
C GLY A 49 -15.66 7.50 -17.85
N VAL A 50 -15.07 8.42 -17.10
CA VAL A 50 -14.06 9.38 -17.61
C VAL A 50 -12.68 8.89 -17.19
N PRO A 51 -11.73 8.72 -18.14
CA PRO A 51 -10.36 8.39 -17.83
C PRO A 51 -9.71 9.45 -16.93
N THR A 52 -8.97 9.01 -15.91
CA THR A 52 -8.18 9.92 -15.07
C THR A 52 -6.82 10.16 -15.70
N SER A 53 -6.31 11.37 -15.58
CA SER A 53 -5.03 11.77 -16.18
C SER A 53 -3.85 11.58 -15.22
N THR A 54 -4.11 11.49 -13.91
CA THR A 54 -3.06 11.37 -12.91
C THR A 54 -3.33 10.28 -11.88
N VAL A 55 -2.25 9.78 -11.28
CA VAL A 55 -2.31 8.86 -10.13
C VAL A 55 -3.13 9.44 -8.99
N LEU A 56 -2.97 10.74 -8.73
CA LEU A 56 -3.72 11.43 -7.67
C LEU A 56 -5.23 11.39 -7.92
N GLU A 57 -5.68 11.70 -9.14
CA GLU A 57 -7.09 11.63 -9.51
C GLU A 57 -7.63 10.20 -9.40
N ALA A 58 -6.90 9.23 -9.93
CA ALA A 58 -7.29 7.83 -9.87
C ALA A 58 -7.43 7.30 -8.43
N SER A 59 -6.62 7.82 -7.51
CA SER A 59 -6.62 7.37 -6.11
C SER A 59 -7.88 7.74 -5.34
N TRP A 60 -8.63 8.75 -5.78
CA TRP A 60 -9.88 9.15 -5.12
C TRP A 60 -10.93 8.06 -5.14
N VAL A 61 -10.88 7.21 -6.14
CA VAL A 61 -11.75 6.04 -6.28
C VAL A 61 -11.53 5.03 -5.16
N TYR A 62 -10.31 4.93 -4.69
CA TYR A 62 -9.85 3.99 -3.69
C TYR A 62 -9.61 4.67 -2.34
N LYS A 63 -10.41 5.72 -2.05
CA LYS A 63 -10.26 6.54 -0.85
C LYS A 63 -10.32 5.72 0.44
N GLU A 64 -11.21 4.76 0.54
CA GLU A 64 -11.34 3.92 1.73
C GLU A 64 -10.08 3.12 2.00
N ALA A 65 -9.53 2.46 0.99
CA ALA A 65 -8.26 1.73 1.12
C ALA A 65 -7.10 2.65 1.48
N ARG A 66 -7.05 3.83 0.87
CA ARG A 66 -6.04 4.85 1.17
C ARG A 66 -6.09 5.30 2.62
N ASP A 67 -7.28 5.56 3.14
CA ASP A 67 -7.49 6.02 4.52
C ASP A 67 -7.14 4.90 5.53
N LEU A 68 -7.45 3.65 5.20
CA LEU A 68 -7.06 2.49 6.00
C LEU A 68 -5.54 2.31 6.06
N LEU A 69 -4.85 2.42 4.92
CA LEU A 69 -3.39 2.35 4.89
C LEU A 69 -2.74 3.47 5.73
N GLY A 70 -3.33 4.66 5.73
CA GLY A 70 -2.88 5.77 6.57
C GLY A 70 -2.98 5.51 8.08
N ARG A 71 -3.76 4.52 8.51
CA ARG A 71 -3.89 4.12 9.92
C ARG A 71 -2.83 3.12 10.38
N LEU A 72 -2.07 2.50 9.48
CA LEU A 72 -1.08 1.49 9.83
C LEU A 72 -0.08 1.94 10.91
N PRO A 73 0.46 3.17 10.88
CA PRO A 73 1.39 3.63 11.92
C PRO A 73 0.75 3.74 13.30
N ALA A 74 -0.55 3.97 13.38
CA ALA A 74 -1.29 4.09 14.63
C ALA A 74 -1.57 2.74 15.30
N GLU A 75 -1.53 1.65 14.53
CA GLU A 75 -1.72 0.30 15.05
C GLU A 75 -0.49 -0.14 15.87
N ARG A 76 -0.73 -0.47 17.13
CA ARG A 76 0.32 -0.79 18.10
C ARG A 76 0.74 -2.25 18.12
N THR A 77 -0.05 -3.11 17.50
CA THR A 77 0.19 -4.56 17.45
C THR A 77 0.35 -5.04 16.02
N VAL A 78 1.09 -6.12 15.83
CA VAL A 78 1.21 -6.78 14.53
C VAL A 78 -0.15 -7.25 14.02
N ALA A 79 -0.96 -7.83 14.91
CA ALA A 79 -2.32 -8.27 14.58
C ALA A 79 -3.19 -7.09 14.11
N GLY A 80 -3.13 -5.94 14.79
CA GLY A 80 -3.85 -4.73 14.39
C GLY A 80 -3.41 -4.24 13.02
N LYS A 81 -2.11 -4.19 12.74
CA LYS A 81 -1.58 -3.83 11.42
C LYS A 81 -2.07 -4.78 10.32
N LEU A 82 -2.05 -6.09 10.57
CA LEU A 82 -2.52 -7.09 9.61
C LEU A 82 -4.02 -6.99 9.33
N ILE A 83 -4.82 -6.75 10.36
CA ILE A 83 -6.27 -6.54 10.21
C ILE A 83 -6.54 -5.28 9.37
N THR A 84 -5.85 -4.19 9.65
CA THR A 84 -5.99 -2.93 8.91
C THR A 84 -5.54 -3.08 7.45
N LEU A 85 -4.42 -3.75 7.21
CA LEU A 85 -3.95 -4.06 5.87
C LEU A 85 -4.93 -4.96 5.10
N SER A 86 -5.45 -6.01 5.74
CA SER A 86 -6.44 -6.91 5.15
C SER A 86 -7.71 -6.15 4.73
N LYS A 87 -8.21 -5.26 5.59
CA LYS A 87 -9.35 -4.41 5.27
C LYS A 87 -9.07 -3.46 4.11
N ALA A 88 -7.87 -2.91 4.04
CA ALA A 88 -7.46 -2.06 2.91
C ALA A 88 -7.47 -2.83 1.58
N LEU A 89 -6.94 -4.06 1.57
CA LEU A 89 -6.96 -4.92 0.38
C LEU A 89 -8.40 -5.33 0.00
N GLU A 90 -9.26 -5.62 0.98
CA GLU A 90 -10.68 -5.90 0.74
C GLU A 90 -11.40 -4.70 0.13
N ALA A 91 -11.11 -3.49 0.61
CA ALA A 91 -11.67 -2.26 0.06
C ALA A 91 -11.21 -2.03 -1.40
N LEU A 92 -9.95 -2.33 -1.73
CA LEU A 92 -9.45 -2.29 -3.11
C LEU A 92 -10.21 -3.26 -4.01
N VAL A 93 -10.36 -4.51 -3.57
CA VAL A 93 -11.07 -5.54 -4.33
C VAL A 93 -12.54 -5.16 -4.50
N GLY A 94 -13.20 -4.65 -3.47
CA GLY A 94 -14.59 -4.19 -3.51
C GLY A 94 -14.78 -3.06 -4.52
N ALA A 95 -14.00 -2.00 -4.40
CA ALA A 95 -14.07 -0.83 -5.29
C ALA A 95 -13.77 -1.19 -6.76
N SER A 96 -12.81 -2.08 -7.00
CA SER A 96 -12.49 -2.53 -8.36
C SER A 96 -13.61 -3.37 -8.97
N ARG A 97 -14.24 -4.23 -8.17
CA ARG A 97 -15.36 -5.06 -8.61
C ARG A 97 -16.57 -4.24 -9.01
N GLU A 98 -16.87 -3.18 -8.29
CA GLU A 98 -17.94 -2.22 -8.63
C GLU A 98 -17.69 -1.54 -9.99
N ARG A 99 -16.43 -1.38 -10.38
CA ARG A 99 -16.05 -0.70 -11.63
C ARG A 99 -15.96 -1.62 -12.83
N CYS A 100 -15.36 -2.79 -12.65
CA CYS A 100 -15.04 -3.70 -13.75
C CYS A 100 -16.06 -4.82 -13.89
N GLY A 101 -16.97 -5.02 -12.92
CA GLY A 101 -17.91 -6.12 -12.91
C GLY A 101 -17.28 -7.51 -12.72
N GLU A 102 -15.97 -7.61 -12.82
CA GLU A 102 -15.18 -8.84 -12.65
C GLU A 102 -14.26 -8.73 -11.43
N GLY A 103 -13.83 -9.87 -10.90
CA GLY A 103 -12.85 -9.90 -9.83
C GLY A 103 -11.49 -9.38 -10.29
N LEU A 104 -10.76 -8.74 -9.38
CA LEU A 104 -9.36 -8.36 -9.62
C LEU A 104 -8.51 -9.59 -9.93
N SER A 105 -7.72 -9.51 -10.96
CA SER A 105 -6.62 -10.44 -11.15
C SER A 105 -5.50 -10.17 -10.13
N ALA A 106 -4.69 -11.18 -9.84
CA ALA A 106 -3.50 -10.99 -9.00
C ALA A 106 -2.55 -9.93 -9.60
N ASP A 107 -2.51 -9.83 -10.92
CA ASP A 107 -1.68 -8.87 -11.65
C ASP A 107 -2.15 -7.41 -11.49
N ASP A 108 -3.42 -7.19 -11.19
CA ASP A 108 -3.98 -5.84 -10.98
C ASP A 108 -3.90 -5.39 -9.52
N LEU A 109 -3.83 -6.32 -8.57
CA LEU A 109 -3.86 -6.00 -7.14
C LEU A 109 -2.62 -5.22 -6.70
N VAL A 110 -1.43 -5.62 -7.13
CA VAL A 110 -0.17 -4.94 -6.78
C VAL A 110 -0.13 -3.52 -7.34
N PRO A 111 -0.44 -3.27 -8.62
CA PRO A 111 -0.57 -1.91 -9.16
C PRO A 111 -1.60 -1.05 -8.42
N LEU A 112 -2.77 -1.60 -8.06
CA LEU A 112 -3.78 -0.87 -7.29
C LEU A 112 -3.32 -0.53 -5.88
N LEU A 113 -2.67 -1.46 -5.21
CA LEU A 113 -2.07 -1.19 -3.90
C LEU A 113 -0.97 -0.14 -4.01
N THR A 114 -0.15 -0.19 -5.06
CA THR A 114 0.88 0.82 -5.35
C THR A 114 0.27 2.20 -5.55
N LEU A 115 -0.79 2.33 -6.34
CA LEU A 115 -1.56 3.56 -6.52
C LEU A 115 -1.98 4.15 -5.17
N THR A 116 -2.53 3.30 -4.32
CA THR A 116 -3.04 3.71 -3.01
C THR A 116 -1.91 4.12 -2.07
N LEU A 117 -0.78 3.40 -2.09
CA LEU A 117 0.42 3.75 -1.32
C LEU A 117 1.04 5.08 -1.74
N ILE A 118 1.02 5.41 -3.03
CA ILE A 118 1.54 6.69 -3.54
C ILE A 118 0.81 7.87 -2.90
N THR A 119 -0.48 7.74 -2.67
CA THR A 119 -1.35 8.84 -2.22
C THR A 119 -1.81 8.71 -0.76
N ALA A 120 -1.59 7.57 -0.12
CA ALA A 120 -1.97 7.36 1.28
C ALA A 120 -1.21 8.33 2.21
N PRO A 121 -1.85 8.83 3.28
CA PRO A 121 -1.20 9.63 4.31
C PRO A 121 -0.32 8.74 5.22
N LEU A 122 0.64 8.07 4.64
CA LEU A 122 1.55 7.12 5.25
C LEU A 122 2.98 7.52 4.90
N GLU A 123 3.74 7.98 5.88
CA GLU A 123 5.08 8.52 5.64
C GLU A 123 6.12 7.42 5.43
N ASP A 124 6.09 6.39 6.27
CA ASP A 124 7.16 5.41 6.38
C ASP A 124 6.73 4.04 5.81
N VAL A 125 6.39 4.02 4.54
CA VAL A 125 5.89 2.85 3.82
C VAL A 125 6.86 1.66 3.89
N GLY A 126 8.15 1.93 3.73
CA GLY A 126 9.18 0.90 3.77
C GLY A 126 9.33 0.29 5.15
N PHE A 127 9.27 1.10 6.20
CA PHE A 127 9.32 0.63 7.59
C PHE A 127 8.10 -0.22 7.94
N GLU A 128 6.90 0.17 7.54
CA GLU A 128 5.69 -0.63 7.79
C GLU A 128 5.77 -2.01 7.11
N GLY A 129 6.24 -2.07 5.88
CA GLY A 129 6.49 -3.33 5.17
C GLY A 129 7.53 -4.20 5.87
N PHE A 130 8.63 -3.61 6.33
CA PHE A 130 9.67 -4.30 7.07
C PHE A 130 9.16 -4.88 8.40
N VAL A 131 8.41 -4.10 9.17
CA VAL A 131 7.83 -4.56 10.45
C VAL A 131 6.95 -5.78 10.24
N LEU A 132 6.07 -5.73 9.24
CA LEU A 132 5.18 -6.84 8.95
C LEU A 132 5.93 -8.07 8.46
N ASP A 133 6.93 -7.91 7.60
CA ASP A 133 7.73 -9.02 7.11
C ASP A 133 8.52 -9.72 8.24
N ARG A 134 9.19 -8.94 9.07
CA ARG A 134 10.04 -9.47 10.14
C ARG A 134 9.25 -10.10 11.29
N LEU A 135 8.15 -9.48 11.68
CA LEU A 135 7.37 -9.95 12.83
C LEU A 135 6.40 -11.08 12.47
N LEU A 136 6.02 -11.22 11.20
CA LEU A 136 5.22 -12.35 10.73
C LEU A 136 6.00 -13.64 10.67
N SER A 137 7.29 -13.61 10.43
CA SER A 137 8.12 -14.82 10.43
C SER A 137 8.17 -15.50 11.80
N ASP A 138 7.95 -14.73 12.87
CA ASP A 138 7.94 -15.22 14.25
C ASP A 138 6.54 -15.62 14.76
N VAL A 139 5.49 -15.20 14.06
CA VAL A 139 4.09 -15.53 14.38
C VAL A 139 3.57 -16.47 13.30
N LEU A 140 3.11 -17.65 13.69
CA LEU A 140 2.42 -18.59 12.80
C LEU A 140 1.18 -17.90 12.25
N SER A 141 1.33 -17.26 11.09
CA SER A 141 0.25 -16.55 10.41
C SER A 141 -0.54 -17.51 9.54
N SER A 142 -1.82 -17.22 9.38
CA SER A 142 -2.64 -17.86 8.35
C SER A 142 -2.10 -17.50 6.96
N GLY A 143 -2.38 -18.34 5.96
CA GLY A 143 -1.97 -18.06 4.58
C GLY A 143 -2.45 -16.69 4.07
N ARG A 144 -3.61 -16.21 4.55
CA ARG A 144 -4.16 -14.90 4.21
C ARG A 144 -3.31 -13.73 4.73
N GLU A 145 -2.88 -13.81 5.98
CA GLU A 145 -2.07 -12.75 6.62
C GLU A 145 -0.70 -12.64 5.95
N SER A 146 -0.07 -13.79 5.69
CA SER A 146 1.19 -13.86 4.94
C SER A 146 1.03 -13.30 3.52
N TYR A 147 -0.08 -13.58 2.86
CA TYR A 147 -0.40 -13.04 1.55
C TYR A 147 -0.52 -11.50 1.56
N CYS A 148 -1.24 -10.94 2.53
CA CYS A 148 -1.40 -9.50 2.68
C CYS A 148 -0.05 -8.80 2.89
N ALA A 149 0.79 -9.31 3.78
CA ALA A 149 2.10 -8.75 4.05
C ALA A 149 3.05 -8.89 2.85
N CYS A 150 3.03 -10.02 2.16
CA CYS A 150 3.79 -10.23 0.94
C CYS A 150 3.36 -9.26 -0.15
N THR A 151 2.08 -9.06 -0.35
CA THR A 151 1.53 -8.12 -1.35
C THR A 151 1.98 -6.70 -1.07
N LEU A 152 1.95 -6.26 0.19
CA LEU A 152 2.48 -4.95 0.59
C LEU A 152 3.98 -4.82 0.26
N ASN A 153 4.78 -5.82 0.60
CA ASN A 153 6.23 -5.79 0.34
C ASN A 153 6.56 -5.80 -1.15
N VAL A 154 5.78 -6.50 -1.97
CA VAL A 154 5.92 -6.47 -3.43
C VAL A 154 5.61 -5.06 -3.97
N ALA A 155 4.55 -4.42 -3.49
CA ALA A 155 4.21 -3.05 -3.89
C ALA A 155 5.28 -2.02 -3.46
N VAL A 156 5.82 -2.15 -2.26
CA VAL A 156 6.94 -1.32 -1.77
C VAL A 156 8.20 -1.55 -2.61
N GLY A 157 8.50 -2.80 -2.93
CA GLY A 157 9.63 -3.17 -3.80
C GLY A 157 9.49 -2.57 -5.20
N PHE A 158 8.29 -2.58 -5.75
CA PHE A 158 8.00 -1.94 -7.04
C PHE A 158 8.25 -0.42 -6.99
N LEU A 159 7.77 0.27 -5.94
CA LEU A 159 8.02 1.70 -5.75
C LEU A 159 9.51 2.07 -5.65
N ARG A 160 10.34 1.16 -5.15
CA ARG A 160 11.81 1.37 -5.10
C ARG A 160 12.47 1.27 -6.47
N GLN A 161 11.86 0.57 -7.41
CA GLN A 161 12.42 0.31 -8.76
C GLN A 161 11.87 1.26 -9.81
N VAL A 162 10.71 1.85 -9.58
CA VAL A 162 10.09 2.77 -10.52
C VAL A 162 10.93 4.04 -10.64
N GLU A 163 11.29 4.37 -11.86
CA GLU A 163 11.87 5.66 -12.19
C GLU A 163 10.75 6.72 -12.25
N ALA A 164 10.83 7.65 -11.34
CA ALA A 164 9.84 8.71 -11.19
C ALA A 164 10.10 9.89 -12.14
#